data_1dd37a1d7228b17df08462fd6bc1497b
#
_entry.id   1dd37a1d7228b17df08462fd6bc1497b
#
_cell.length_a   1.000
_cell.length_b   1.000
_cell.length_c   1.000
_cell.angle_alpha   90.00
_cell.angle_beta   90.00
_cell.angle_gamma   90.00
#
_symmetry.space_group_name_H-M   'P 1'
#
loop_
_entity.id
_entity.type
_entity.pdbx_description
1 polymer ?
#
loop_
_entity_poly.entity_id
_entity_poly.type
_entity_poly.pdbx_seq_one_letter_code
_entity_poly.pdbx_strand_id
1 'polypeptide(L)'
;MLITRRTLLSTVGGAALASVVAPRLAAAGQTQTPAAAPAQTPPAGPHTLPPLPYPVAALEPHIDAQTMTIHHDRHHQAYVTGLNAALAKEPTAAGRPLEDLLRNLASVPETIRTAVQNHGGGHFNHTQFWTLMGPSAGGAPTGAAAAAITSAFGSFDTFKQQFAQAASTRFGSGWAWLSDDKGKLIIHSTGNQDTPLAEGRKPIFGLDVWEHAYYLKYQNRRADYITAFWNVINWTEVNRRLAAK
;
A
#
# COMPACT_ATOMS: atom_id res chain seq x y z
N MET A 1 21.94 -54.39 20.76
CA MET A 1 21.43 -55.35 19.75
C MET A 1 21.92 -54.87 18.39
N LEU A 2 23.00 -55.49 17.90
CA LEU A 2 23.67 -55.18 16.65
C LEU A 2 22.95 -55.91 15.51
N ILE A 3 22.64 -55.24 14.38
CA ILE A 3 22.32 -55.90 13.14
C ILE A 3 23.11 -55.23 12.00
N THR A 4 23.89 -56.07 11.40
CA THR A 4 24.92 -56.06 10.40
C THR A 4 24.53 -55.53 9.02
N ARG A 5 25.57 -55.00 8.35
CA ARG A 5 25.67 -54.69 6.92
C ARG A 5 25.54 -55.98 6.05
N ARG A 6 24.93 -55.89 4.90
CA ARG A 6 25.14 -56.82 3.78
C ARG A 6 25.48 -56.05 2.48
N THR A 7 26.71 -56.24 2.09
CA THR A 7 27.28 -55.94 0.79
C THR A 7 26.83 -57.00 -0.22
N LEU A 8 26.45 -56.59 -1.42
CA LEU A 8 26.30 -57.48 -2.56
C LEU A 8 27.01 -56.85 -3.79
N LEU A 9 28.13 -57.46 -4.12
CA LEU A 9 28.81 -57.33 -5.42
C LEU A 9 28.11 -58.25 -6.46
N SER A 10 27.93 -57.78 -7.67
CA SER A 10 27.86 -58.64 -8.87
C SER A 10 28.15 -57.80 -10.12
N THR A 11 29.31 -58.02 -10.61
CA THR A 11 29.78 -58.56 -11.91
C THR A 11 29.37 -57.83 -13.18
N VAL A 12 30.43 -57.43 -13.84
CA VAL A 12 30.71 -56.91 -15.18
C VAL A 12 30.02 -57.73 -16.30
N GLY A 13 29.38 -57.02 -17.24
CA GLY A 13 29.00 -57.53 -18.54
C GLY A 13 29.12 -56.40 -19.56
N GLY A 14 30.18 -56.40 -20.35
CA GLY A 14 30.41 -55.44 -21.41
C GLY A 14 29.55 -55.73 -22.64
N ALA A 15 28.93 -54.67 -23.17
CA ALA A 15 28.41 -54.66 -24.53
C ALA A 15 28.73 -53.30 -25.16
N ALA A 16 29.61 -53.37 -26.18
CA ALA A 16 29.92 -52.23 -27.02
C ALA A 16 28.69 -51.89 -27.89
N LEU A 17 28.17 -50.71 -27.81
CA LEU A 17 27.19 -50.19 -28.74
C LEU A 17 27.75 -48.93 -29.42
N ALA A 18 27.77 -49.00 -30.75
CA ALA A 18 28.23 -47.97 -31.67
C ALA A 18 27.42 -46.67 -31.51
N SER A 19 28.13 -45.58 -31.33
CA SER A 19 27.53 -44.23 -31.24
C SER A 19 27.18 -43.73 -32.65
N VAL A 20 25.90 -43.68 -32.97
CA VAL A 20 25.39 -42.94 -34.12
C VAL A 20 25.23 -41.47 -33.69
N VAL A 21 26.09 -40.60 -34.21
CA VAL A 21 25.98 -39.15 -34.02
C VAL A 21 24.90 -38.63 -34.97
N ALA A 22 23.72 -38.32 -34.44
CA ALA A 22 22.71 -37.54 -35.16
C ALA A 22 22.95 -36.03 -34.95
N PRO A 23 22.86 -35.20 -35.99
CA PRO A 23 23.02 -33.76 -35.83
C PRO A 23 21.80 -33.19 -35.06
N ARG A 24 22.06 -32.54 -33.90
CA ARG A 24 21.08 -31.74 -33.19
C ARG A 24 20.76 -30.49 -34.01
N LEU A 25 19.58 -30.41 -34.56
CA LEU A 25 18.99 -29.19 -35.03
C LEU A 25 18.79 -28.27 -33.78
N ALA A 26 19.49 -27.15 -33.76
CA ALA A 26 19.30 -26.11 -32.78
C ALA A 26 17.90 -25.49 -32.98
N ALA A 27 16.98 -25.85 -32.13
CA ALA A 27 15.70 -25.13 -32.04
C ALA A 27 15.99 -23.72 -31.52
N ALA A 28 15.87 -22.71 -32.38
CA ALA A 28 15.86 -21.31 -31.97
C ALA A 28 14.66 -21.08 -31.06
N GLY A 29 14.93 -20.99 -29.76
CA GLY A 29 13.92 -20.61 -28.77
C GLY A 29 13.43 -19.19 -29.05
N GLN A 30 12.22 -19.07 -29.58
CA GLN A 30 11.53 -17.80 -29.65
C GLN A 30 11.16 -17.41 -28.20
N THR A 31 11.91 -16.46 -27.64
CA THR A 31 11.47 -15.75 -26.43
C THR A 31 10.24 -14.94 -26.78
N GLN A 32 9.06 -15.49 -26.50
CA GLN A 32 7.83 -14.72 -26.54
C GLN A 32 7.89 -13.71 -25.41
N THR A 33 8.11 -12.44 -25.75
CA THR A 33 7.84 -11.32 -24.87
C THR A 33 6.35 -11.37 -24.52
N PRO A 34 5.96 -11.39 -23.22
CA PRO A 34 4.55 -11.36 -22.86
C PRO A 34 3.94 -10.08 -23.47
N ALA A 35 2.93 -10.25 -24.33
CA ALA A 35 2.16 -9.12 -24.85
C ALA A 35 1.58 -8.36 -23.66
N ALA A 36 1.88 -7.05 -23.55
CA ALA A 36 1.27 -6.19 -22.58
C ALA A 36 -0.24 -6.25 -22.78
N ALA A 37 -0.98 -6.61 -21.74
CA ALA A 37 -2.43 -6.58 -21.77
C ALA A 37 -2.89 -5.17 -22.21
N PRO A 38 -3.91 -5.05 -23.09
CA PRO A 38 -4.39 -3.76 -23.54
C PRO A 38 -4.76 -2.90 -22.34
N ALA A 39 -4.24 -1.68 -22.29
CA ALA A 39 -4.58 -0.71 -21.26
C ALA A 39 -6.08 -0.45 -21.36
N GLN A 40 -6.82 -0.96 -20.36
CA GLN A 40 -8.25 -0.70 -20.27
C GLN A 40 -8.41 0.80 -19.98
N THR A 41 -9.13 1.50 -20.84
CA THR A 41 -9.55 2.88 -20.55
C THR A 41 -10.37 2.84 -19.25
N PRO A 42 -9.99 3.58 -18.21
CA PRO A 42 -10.75 3.60 -16.98
C PRO A 42 -12.19 4.04 -17.27
N PRO A 43 -13.22 3.44 -16.66
CA PRO A 43 -14.58 3.90 -16.84
C PRO A 43 -14.67 5.37 -16.44
N ALA A 44 -15.29 6.18 -17.33
CA ALA A 44 -15.57 7.57 -17.05
C ALA A 44 -16.46 7.66 -15.81
N GLY A 45 -16.11 8.53 -14.86
CA GLY A 45 -16.86 8.70 -13.62
C GLY A 45 -16.41 9.95 -12.87
N PRO A 46 -17.06 10.27 -11.73
CA PRO A 46 -16.80 11.52 -11.01
C PRO A 46 -15.40 11.57 -10.36
N HIS A 47 -14.74 10.43 -10.21
CA HIS A 47 -13.42 10.36 -9.58
C HIS A 47 -12.32 10.15 -10.61
N THR A 48 -11.19 10.83 -10.41
CA THR A 48 -9.99 10.73 -11.25
C THR A 48 -8.78 10.47 -10.38
N LEU A 49 -7.76 9.84 -10.95
CA LEU A 49 -6.48 9.68 -10.27
C LEU A 49 -5.81 11.06 -10.13
N PRO A 50 -5.62 11.60 -8.91
CA PRO A 50 -4.91 12.86 -8.74
C PRO A 50 -3.43 12.68 -9.12
N PRO A 51 -2.77 13.67 -9.73
CA PRO A 51 -1.34 13.57 -10.01
C PRO A 51 -0.53 13.52 -8.71
N LEU A 52 0.63 12.85 -8.75
CA LEU A 52 1.59 12.95 -7.66
C LEU A 52 2.10 14.40 -7.56
N PRO A 53 2.23 14.96 -6.34
CA PRO A 53 2.73 16.33 -6.15
C PRO A 53 4.26 16.44 -6.34
N TYR A 54 4.94 15.36 -6.66
CA TYR A 54 6.39 15.26 -6.89
C TYR A 54 6.70 14.13 -7.88
N PRO A 55 7.90 14.11 -8.51
CA PRO A 55 8.33 13.00 -9.37
C PRO A 55 8.39 11.67 -8.61
N VAL A 56 8.15 10.55 -9.29
CA VAL A 56 8.13 9.20 -8.69
C VAL A 56 9.44 8.83 -7.97
N ALA A 57 10.59 9.36 -8.41
CA ALA A 57 11.89 9.12 -7.79
C ALA A 57 12.22 10.09 -6.64
N ALA A 58 11.33 11.02 -6.32
CA ALA A 58 11.62 12.10 -5.36
C ALA A 58 11.75 11.62 -3.90
N LEU A 59 11.26 10.43 -3.59
CA LEU A 59 11.30 9.85 -2.24
C LEU A 59 12.49 8.90 -2.04
N GLU A 60 13.35 8.73 -3.06
CA GLU A 60 14.58 7.97 -2.90
C GLU A 60 15.51 8.66 -1.86
N PRO A 61 16.28 7.88 -1.08
CA PRO A 61 16.41 6.42 -1.09
C PRO A 61 15.39 5.71 -0.18
N HIS A 62 14.37 6.37 0.34
CA HIS A 62 13.46 5.86 1.37
C HIS A 62 12.30 5.03 0.78
N ILE A 63 11.70 5.49 -0.30
CA ILE A 63 10.70 4.74 -1.09
C ILE A 63 11.17 4.76 -2.54
N ASP A 64 11.28 3.58 -3.17
CA ASP A 64 11.83 3.46 -4.51
C ASP A 64 10.84 3.90 -5.60
N ALA A 65 11.39 4.39 -6.72
CA ALA A 65 10.63 4.91 -7.85
C ALA A 65 9.70 3.85 -8.48
N GLN A 66 10.09 2.57 -8.46
CA GLN A 66 9.27 1.49 -9.00
C GLN A 66 8.04 1.25 -8.11
N THR A 67 8.23 1.22 -6.79
CA THR A 67 7.11 1.18 -5.84
C THR A 67 6.17 2.36 -6.07
N MET A 68 6.67 3.60 -6.15
CA MET A 68 5.85 4.79 -6.35
C MET A 68 5.04 4.71 -7.65
N THR A 69 5.66 4.29 -8.76
CA THR A 69 5.00 4.14 -10.05
C THR A 69 3.86 3.12 -10.00
N ILE A 70 4.13 1.92 -9.48
CA ILE A 70 3.13 0.84 -9.42
C ILE A 70 2.03 1.21 -8.41
N HIS A 71 2.40 1.74 -7.26
CA HIS A 71 1.47 2.08 -6.18
C HIS A 71 0.49 3.17 -6.62
N HIS A 72 0.97 4.21 -7.31
CA HIS A 72 0.12 5.28 -7.84
C HIS A 72 -0.62 4.84 -9.11
N ASP A 73 0.10 4.45 -10.17
CA ASP A 73 -0.48 4.28 -11.51
C ASP A 73 -1.28 2.97 -11.67
N ARG A 74 -1.10 2.00 -10.76
CA ARG A 74 -1.79 0.72 -10.82
C ARG A 74 -2.74 0.51 -9.62
N HIS A 75 -2.23 0.55 -8.39
CA HIS A 75 -3.07 0.30 -7.22
C HIS A 75 -4.07 1.43 -6.98
N HIS A 76 -3.64 2.69 -6.90
CA HIS A 76 -4.58 3.80 -6.72
C HIS A 76 -5.52 3.95 -7.92
N GLN A 77 -5.03 3.82 -9.17
CA GLN A 77 -5.89 3.84 -10.35
C GLN A 77 -6.95 2.73 -10.32
N ALA A 78 -6.62 1.54 -9.83
CA ALA A 78 -7.59 0.44 -9.70
C ALA A 78 -8.70 0.79 -8.71
N TYR A 79 -8.39 1.48 -7.61
CA TYR A 79 -9.40 1.97 -6.68
C TYR A 79 -10.32 3.02 -7.32
N VAL A 80 -9.76 3.98 -8.06
CA VAL A 80 -10.56 4.96 -8.83
C VAL A 80 -11.50 4.26 -9.79
N THR A 81 -10.97 3.31 -10.56
CA THR A 81 -11.74 2.52 -11.53
C THR A 81 -12.89 1.75 -10.88
N GLY A 82 -12.59 1.03 -9.78
CA GLY A 82 -13.57 0.25 -9.04
C GLY A 82 -14.67 1.11 -8.39
N LEU A 83 -14.29 2.27 -7.84
CA LEU A 83 -15.23 3.22 -7.27
C LEU A 83 -16.19 3.76 -8.34
N ASN A 84 -15.66 4.23 -9.48
CA ASN A 84 -16.48 4.74 -10.57
C ASN A 84 -17.43 3.66 -11.12
N ALA A 85 -16.96 2.43 -11.26
CA ALA A 85 -17.79 1.31 -11.70
C ALA A 85 -18.92 0.98 -10.70
N ALA A 86 -18.68 1.15 -9.39
CA ALA A 86 -19.72 0.99 -8.38
C ALA A 86 -20.74 2.12 -8.44
N LEU A 87 -20.28 3.37 -8.48
CA LEU A 87 -21.13 4.56 -8.50
C LEU A 87 -21.98 4.65 -9.78
N ALA A 88 -21.50 4.12 -10.90
CA ALA A 88 -22.28 4.07 -12.15
C ALA A 88 -23.58 3.23 -12.02
N LYS A 89 -23.64 2.32 -11.04
CA LYS A 89 -24.83 1.51 -10.77
C LYS A 89 -25.86 2.22 -9.89
N GLU A 90 -25.46 3.29 -9.20
CA GLU A 90 -26.27 4.02 -8.23
C GLU A 90 -26.09 5.54 -8.39
N PRO A 91 -26.75 6.15 -9.37
CA PRO A 91 -26.57 7.58 -9.67
C PRO A 91 -26.81 8.52 -8.49
N THR A 92 -27.70 8.16 -7.56
CA THR A 92 -27.97 8.95 -6.35
C THR A 92 -26.77 8.99 -5.40
N ALA A 93 -25.97 7.93 -5.34
CA ALA A 93 -24.72 7.91 -4.58
C ALA A 93 -23.60 8.65 -5.33
N ALA A 94 -23.58 8.60 -6.66
CA ALA A 94 -22.56 9.25 -7.49
C ALA A 94 -22.51 10.77 -7.35
N GLY A 95 -23.63 11.41 -7.01
CA GLY A 95 -23.72 12.85 -6.76
C GLY A 95 -23.24 13.30 -5.38
N ARG A 96 -22.88 12.39 -4.49
CA ARG A 96 -22.47 12.70 -3.12
C ARG A 96 -20.94 12.82 -3.02
N PRO A 97 -20.41 13.71 -2.16
CA PRO A 97 -18.98 13.73 -1.82
C PRO A 97 -18.52 12.36 -1.29
N LEU A 98 -17.34 11.92 -1.71
CA LEU A 98 -16.79 10.63 -1.29
C LEU A 98 -16.65 10.52 0.22
N GLU A 99 -16.20 11.58 0.87
CA GLU A 99 -16.05 11.60 2.33
C GLU A 99 -17.37 11.39 3.05
N ASP A 100 -18.49 11.94 2.53
CA ASP A 100 -19.82 11.71 3.11
C ASP A 100 -20.26 10.26 2.96
N LEU A 101 -19.97 9.64 1.81
CA LEU A 101 -20.25 8.20 1.61
C LEU A 101 -19.45 7.35 2.60
N LEU A 102 -18.16 7.67 2.80
CA LEU A 102 -17.26 6.93 3.71
C LEU A 102 -17.62 7.15 5.18
N ARG A 103 -18.04 8.36 5.57
CA ARG A 103 -18.49 8.63 6.94
C ARG A 103 -19.79 7.91 7.28
N ASN A 104 -20.62 7.68 6.29
CA ASN A 104 -21.96 7.13 6.50
C ASN A 104 -22.25 5.95 5.55
N LEU A 105 -21.40 4.92 5.64
CA LEU A 105 -21.53 3.71 4.82
C LEU A 105 -22.91 3.06 4.95
N ALA A 106 -23.57 3.17 6.10
CA ALA A 106 -24.91 2.63 6.29
C ALA A 106 -25.95 3.29 5.36
N SER A 107 -25.73 4.53 4.92
CA SER A 107 -26.60 5.25 3.98
C SER A 107 -26.30 4.94 2.51
N VAL A 108 -25.22 4.22 2.22
CA VAL A 108 -24.88 3.79 0.86
C VAL A 108 -25.74 2.57 0.49
N PRO A 109 -26.34 2.51 -0.70
CA PRO A 109 -27.09 1.34 -1.14
C PRO A 109 -26.29 0.04 -0.96
N GLU A 110 -26.95 -0.98 -0.49
CA GLU A 110 -26.30 -2.28 -0.15
C GLU A 110 -25.59 -2.89 -1.36
N THR A 111 -26.17 -2.72 -2.55
CA THR A 111 -25.64 -3.19 -3.84
C THR A 111 -24.22 -2.72 -4.13
N ILE A 112 -23.81 -1.54 -3.62
CA ILE A 112 -22.50 -0.95 -3.86
C ILE A 112 -21.72 -0.65 -2.57
N ARG A 113 -22.31 -0.85 -1.38
CA ARG A 113 -21.71 -0.45 -0.09
C ARG A 113 -20.30 -1.00 0.11
N THR A 114 -20.11 -2.31 -0.10
CA THR A 114 -18.79 -2.94 0.03
C THR A 114 -17.79 -2.41 -1.00
N ALA A 115 -18.24 -2.14 -2.22
CA ALA A 115 -17.37 -1.55 -3.25
C ALA A 115 -16.97 -0.11 -2.90
N VAL A 116 -17.89 0.70 -2.35
CA VAL A 116 -17.58 2.05 -1.87
C VAL A 116 -16.63 2.00 -0.67
N GLN A 117 -16.85 1.10 0.30
CA GLN A 117 -15.94 0.91 1.42
C GLN A 117 -14.52 0.58 0.94
N ASN A 118 -14.37 -0.41 0.06
CA ASN A 118 -13.06 -0.88 -0.39
C ASN A 118 -12.40 0.08 -1.39
N HIS A 119 -13.11 0.43 -2.46
CA HIS A 119 -12.53 1.25 -3.53
C HIS A 119 -12.57 2.74 -3.20
N GLY A 120 -13.65 3.20 -2.58
CA GLY A 120 -13.74 4.57 -2.09
C GLY A 120 -12.75 4.85 -0.97
N GLY A 121 -12.66 3.95 0.01
CA GLY A 121 -11.64 4.01 1.06
C GLY A 121 -10.24 4.00 0.48
N GLY A 122 -9.96 3.10 -0.48
CA GLY A 122 -8.67 3.04 -1.17
C GLY A 122 -8.33 4.35 -1.89
N HIS A 123 -9.28 4.89 -2.67
CA HIS A 123 -9.07 6.18 -3.35
C HIS A 123 -8.82 7.32 -2.35
N PHE A 124 -9.63 7.42 -1.30
CA PHE A 124 -9.45 8.43 -0.25
C PHE A 124 -8.09 8.30 0.46
N ASN A 125 -7.77 7.12 0.96
CA ASN A 125 -6.54 6.87 1.72
C ASN A 125 -5.29 7.22 0.90
N HIS A 126 -5.23 6.79 -0.37
CA HIS A 126 -4.09 7.06 -1.24
C HIS A 126 -4.00 8.55 -1.64
N THR A 127 -5.13 9.22 -1.91
CA THR A 127 -5.14 10.67 -2.16
C THR A 127 -4.53 11.43 -0.98
N GLN A 128 -4.88 11.02 0.25
CA GLN A 128 -4.30 11.59 1.45
C GLN A 128 -2.82 11.26 1.62
N PHE A 129 -2.40 10.05 1.24
CA PHE A 129 -1.05 9.54 1.42
C PHE A 129 -0.02 10.27 0.57
N TRP A 130 -0.35 10.57 -0.69
CA TRP A 130 0.59 11.27 -1.58
C TRP A 130 0.98 12.65 -1.07
N THR A 131 0.06 13.40 -0.51
CA THR A 131 0.33 14.74 0.01
C THR A 131 1.03 14.74 1.38
N LEU A 132 0.94 13.61 2.12
CA LEU A 132 1.65 13.41 3.40
C LEU A 132 3.13 13.13 3.26
N MET A 133 3.60 12.88 2.04
CA MET A 133 5.02 12.66 1.75
C MET A 133 5.57 13.80 0.90
N GLY A 134 6.87 13.98 0.92
CA GLY A 134 7.53 14.96 0.05
C GLY A 134 9.04 14.78 -0.02
N PRO A 135 9.67 15.28 -1.10
CA PRO A 135 11.12 15.29 -1.23
C PRO A 135 11.73 16.23 -0.19
N SER A 136 12.87 15.87 0.33
CA SER A 136 13.60 16.65 1.34
C SER A 136 12.77 17.04 2.57
N ALA A 137 11.74 16.22 2.83
CA ALA A 137 10.87 16.33 4.00
C ALA A 137 11.39 15.44 5.15
N GLY A 138 10.57 15.15 6.14
CA GLY A 138 10.93 14.31 7.28
C GLY A 138 11.51 15.07 8.46
N GLY A 139 12.28 14.36 9.28
CA GLY A 139 12.82 14.93 10.52
C GLY A 139 11.78 15.08 11.63
N ALA A 140 12.03 15.98 12.57
CA ALA A 140 11.12 16.24 13.68
C ALA A 140 9.91 17.08 13.24
N PRO A 141 8.74 16.88 13.86
CA PRO A 141 7.58 17.73 13.62
C PRO A 141 7.86 19.18 14.03
N THR A 142 7.20 20.10 13.35
CA THR A 142 7.31 21.54 13.62
C THR A 142 5.93 22.14 13.87
N GLY A 143 5.87 23.36 14.41
CA GLY A 143 4.64 24.11 14.57
C GLY A 143 3.56 23.39 15.40
N ALA A 144 2.32 23.41 14.91
CA ALA A 144 1.17 22.80 15.60
C ALA A 144 1.33 21.31 15.78
N ALA A 145 1.93 20.61 14.82
CA ALA A 145 2.17 19.17 14.91
C ALA A 145 3.09 18.81 16.09
N ALA A 146 4.19 19.56 16.26
CA ALA A 146 5.09 19.34 17.40
C ALA A 146 4.38 19.51 18.74
N ALA A 147 3.62 20.61 18.89
CA ALA A 147 2.87 20.88 20.11
C ALA A 147 1.81 19.81 20.39
N ALA A 148 1.01 19.46 19.37
CA ALA A 148 -0.07 18.48 19.51
C ALA A 148 0.49 17.07 19.83
N ILE A 149 1.54 16.64 19.16
CA ILE A 149 2.18 15.35 19.42
C ILE A 149 2.77 15.32 20.83
N THR A 150 3.47 16.37 21.25
CA THR A 150 4.04 16.44 22.61
C THR A 150 2.94 16.41 23.66
N SER A 151 1.86 17.17 23.46
CA SER A 151 0.72 17.18 24.36
C SER A 151 0.02 15.82 24.48
N ALA A 152 -0.18 15.12 23.37
CA ALA A 152 -0.92 13.87 23.35
C ALA A 152 -0.09 12.64 23.77
N PHE A 153 1.22 12.63 23.46
CA PHE A 153 2.08 11.44 23.59
C PHE A 153 3.31 11.67 24.47
N GLY A 154 3.50 12.88 25.02
CA GLY A 154 4.63 13.24 25.87
C GLY A 154 5.88 13.63 25.10
N SER A 155 6.24 12.92 24.02
CA SER A 155 7.38 13.24 23.16
C SER A 155 7.18 12.72 21.74
N PHE A 156 7.96 13.27 20.79
CA PHE A 156 8.01 12.74 19.42
C PHE A 156 8.54 11.30 19.37
N ASP A 157 9.50 10.96 20.20
CA ASP A 157 10.03 9.59 20.22
C ASP A 157 9.01 8.58 20.76
N THR A 158 8.25 8.94 21.79
CA THR A 158 7.15 8.12 22.28
C THR A 158 6.06 7.95 21.20
N PHE A 159 5.71 9.04 20.50
CA PHE A 159 4.80 9.00 19.36
C PHE A 159 5.28 8.03 18.27
N LYS A 160 6.56 8.13 17.85
CA LYS A 160 7.15 7.22 16.85
C LYS A 160 7.07 5.75 17.29
N GLN A 161 7.39 5.48 18.54
CA GLN A 161 7.32 4.12 19.08
C GLN A 161 5.90 3.55 19.06
N GLN A 162 4.92 4.32 19.53
CA GLN A 162 3.51 3.90 19.53
C GLN A 162 2.97 3.74 18.10
N PHE A 163 3.33 4.66 17.20
CA PHE A 163 2.92 4.58 15.80
C PHE A 163 3.56 3.37 15.09
N ALA A 164 4.85 3.15 15.31
CA ALA A 164 5.53 1.97 14.76
C ALA A 164 4.94 0.67 15.31
N GLN A 165 4.54 0.63 16.58
CA GLN A 165 3.83 -0.51 17.17
C GLN A 165 2.49 -0.75 16.44
N ALA A 166 1.66 0.27 16.26
CA ALA A 166 0.38 0.14 15.55
C ALA A 166 0.57 -0.33 14.10
N ALA A 167 1.59 0.20 13.39
CA ALA A 167 1.93 -0.19 12.03
C ALA A 167 2.45 -1.63 11.92
N SER A 168 3.32 -2.05 12.84
CA SER A 168 3.93 -3.38 12.83
C SER A 168 2.95 -4.48 13.25
N THR A 169 2.06 -4.20 14.20
CA THR A 169 1.08 -5.18 14.71
C THR A 169 -0.19 -5.26 13.85
N ARG A 170 -0.37 -4.38 12.85
CA ARG A 170 -1.44 -4.54 11.88
C ARG A 170 -1.25 -5.83 11.11
N PHE A 171 -2.00 -6.86 11.48
CA PHE A 171 -1.95 -8.16 10.82
C PHE A 171 -2.56 -8.05 9.41
N GLY A 172 -1.82 -8.53 8.39
CA GLY A 172 -2.23 -8.44 6.99
C GLY A 172 -2.13 -7.04 6.43
N SER A 173 -3.00 -6.75 5.47
CA SER A 173 -3.09 -5.46 4.79
C SER A 173 -3.84 -4.44 5.63
N GLY A 174 -3.44 -3.19 5.53
CA GLY A 174 -4.13 -2.10 6.22
C GLY A 174 -3.28 -0.84 6.36
N TRP A 175 -3.66 0.00 7.29
CA TRP A 175 -3.08 1.32 7.53
C TRP A 175 -2.85 1.55 9.01
N ALA A 176 -1.80 2.29 9.36
CA ALA A 176 -1.63 2.89 10.68
C ALA A 176 -1.95 4.38 10.59
N TRP A 177 -2.63 4.92 11.61
CA TRP A 177 -3.15 6.27 11.63
C TRP A 177 -2.81 7.04 12.88
N LEU A 178 -2.52 8.32 12.70
CA LEU A 178 -2.79 9.37 13.69
C LEU A 178 -4.10 10.04 13.29
N SER A 179 -5.09 10.01 14.16
CA SER A 179 -6.40 10.61 13.91
C SER A 179 -6.81 11.54 15.04
N ASP A 180 -7.62 12.52 14.70
CA ASP A 180 -8.36 13.31 15.68
C ASP A 180 -9.69 12.62 15.95
N ASP A 181 -9.90 12.20 17.19
CA ASP A 181 -11.15 11.67 17.72
C ASP A 181 -11.76 12.72 18.66
N LYS A 182 -12.57 13.60 18.09
CA LYS A 182 -13.31 14.66 18.83
C LYS A 182 -12.39 15.55 19.67
N GLY A 183 -11.29 15.99 19.07
CA GLY A 183 -10.30 16.87 19.70
C GLY A 183 -9.19 16.13 20.45
N LYS A 184 -9.20 14.79 20.46
CA LYS A 184 -8.14 13.97 21.05
C LYS A 184 -7.36 13.25 19.95
N LEU A 185 -6.05 13.45 19.91
CA LEU A 185 -5.18 12.67 19.01
C LEU A 185 -5.01 11.24 19.52
N ILE A 186 -5.25 10.29 18.63
CA ILE A 186 -5.10 8.86 18.91
C ILE A 186 -4.30 8.17 17.80
N ILE A 187 -3.56 7.12 18.17
CA ILE A 187 -2.91 6.20 17.24
C ILE A 187 -3.74 4.93 17.18
N HIS A 188 -4.07 4.49 15.97
CA HIS A 188 -4.79 3.23 15.74
C HIS A 188 -4.44 2.63 14.37
N SER A 189 -5.01 1.48 14.04
CA SER A 189 -4.87 0.88 12.72
C SER A 189 -6.22 0.41 12.19
N THR A 190 -6.38 0.45 10.86
CA THR A 190 -7.54 -0.11 10.15
C THR A 190 -7.12 -1.24 9.23
N GLY A 191 -8.02 -2.19 8.96
CA GLY A 191 -7.79 -3.27 8.01
C GLY A 191 -8.07 -2.84 6.58
N ASN A 192 -7.43 -3.50 5.63
CA ASN A 192 -7.67 -3.29 4.21
C ASN A 192 -7.63 -1.81 3.82
N GLN A 193 -8.72 -1.29 3.22
CA GLN A 193 -8.86 0.11 2.85
C GLN A 193 -9.88 0.85 3.74
N ASP A 194 -10.22 0.30 4.89
CA ASP A 194 -11.04 1.00 5.86
C ASP A 194 -10.37 2.30 6.29
N THR A 195 -11.17 3.35 6.41
CA THR A 195 -10.70 4.70 6.73
C THR A 195 -11.21 5.15 8.09
N PRO A 196 -10.44 5.97 8.82
CA PRO A 196 -10.92 6.59 10.08
C PRO A 196 -12.24 7.35 9.95
N LEU A 197 -12.58 7.82 8.74
CA LEU A 197 -13.85 8.51 8.49
C LEU A 197 -15.06 7.64 8.84
N ALA A 198 -15.01 6.35 8.52
CA ALA A 198 -16.10 5.40 8.84
C ALA A 198 -16.29 5.20 10.35
N GLU A 199 -15.27 5.51 11.15
CA GLU A 199 -15.29 5.47 12.61
C GLU A 199 -15.64 6.84 13.24
N GLY A 200 -15.99 7.83 12.41
CA GLY A 200 -16.28 9.19 12.85
C GLY A 200 -15.05 10.01 13.26
N ARG A 201 -13.86 9.56 12.89
CA ARG A 201 -12.57 10.20 13.20
C ARG A 201 -12.04 10.97 11.99
N LYS A 202 -11.26 12.00 12.25
CA LYS A 202 -10.57 12.77 11.21
C LYS A 202 -9.14 12.24 11.05
N PRO A 203 -8.77 11.68 9.89
CA PRO A 203 -7.39 11.25 9.64
C PRO A 203 -6.48 12.48 9.52
N ILE A 204 -5.39 12.49 10.27
CA ILE A 204 -4.36 13.52 10.24
C ILE A 204 -3.13 13.02 9.49
N PHE A 205 -2.71 11.79 9.78
CA PHE A 205 -1.49 11.18 9.26
C PHE A 205 -1.73 9.69 9.07
N GLY A 206 -1.35 9.12 7.92
CA GLY A 206 -1.55 7.71 7.61
C GLY A 206 -0.31 7.09 6.99
N LEU A 207 -0.05 5.82 7.31
CA LEU A 207 0.97 4.99 6.70
C LEU A 207 0.32 3.73 6.14
N ASP A 208 0.50 3.53 4.84
CA ASP A 208 0.11 2.30 4.16
C ASP A 208 1.05 1.16 4.58
N VAL A 209 0.50 0.09 5.16
CA VAL A 209 1.25 -1.11 5.51
C VAL A 209 0.83 -2.35 4.70
N TRP A 210 0.10 -2.14 3.59
CA TRP A 210 -0.03 -3.15 2.55
C TRP A 210 1.36 -3.50 2.00
N GLU A 211 1.59 -4.76 1.66
CA GLU A 211 2.90 -5.18 1.12
C GLU A 211 3.26 -4.46 -0.18
N HIS A 212 2.28 -4.10 -1.00
CA HIS A 212 2.54 -3.35 -2.23
C HIS A 212 3.19 -1.97 -1.99
N ALA A 213 3.05 -1.40 -0.78
CA ALA A 213 3.66 -0.11 -0.44
C ALA A 213 5.17 -0.19 -0.17
N TYR A 214 5.73 -1.41 0.07
CA TYR A 214 7.12 -1.53 0.50
C TYR A 214 7.85 -2.79 0.00
N TYR A 215 7.17 -3.79 -0.53
CA TYR A 215 7.76 -5.12 -0.74
C TYR A 215 8.92 -5.13 -1.76
N LEU A 216 8.86 -4.30 -2.81
CA LEU A 216 9.92 -4.25 -3.81
C LEU A 216 11.28 -3.86 -3.21
N LYS A 217 11.29 -2.93 -2.26
CA LYS A 217 12.51 -2.45 -1.60
C LYS A 217 12.83 -3.18 -0.30
N TYR A 218 11.82 -3.43 0.51
CA TYR A 218 12.01 -3.92 1.88
C TYR A 218 11.66 -5.39 2.06
N GLN A 219 10.98 -6.02 1.11
CA GLN A 219 10.45 -7.39 1.20
C GLN A 219 9.67 -7.59 2.52
N ASN A 220 10.01 -8.59 3.30
CA ASN A 220 9.35 -8.89 4.56
C ASN A 220 9.76 -7.95 5.71
N ARG A 221 10.64 -6.97 5.47
CA ARG A 221 11.14 -6.06 6.51
C ARG A 221 10.26 -4.82 6.68
N ARG A 222 8.99 -5.02 7.04
CA ARG A 222 8.04 -3.92 7.28
C ARG A 222 8.58 -2.90 8.29
N ALA A 223 9.30 -3.33 9.32
CA ALA A 223 9.89 -2.44 10.33
C ALA A 223 10.90 -1.44 9.74
N ASP A 224 11.69 -1.87 8.75
CA ASP A 224 12.64 -1.00 8.06
C ASP A 224 11.91 0.07 7.23
N TYR A 225 10.83 -0.32 6.54
CA TYR A 225 9.96 0.63 5.83
C TYR A 225 9.34 1.66 6.76
N ILE A 226 8.77 1.22 7.90
CA ILE A 226 8.20 2.13 8.91
C ILE A 226 9.27 3.12 9.39
N THR A 227 10.49 2.65 9.62
CA THR A 227 11.63 3.51 10.02
C THR A 227 12.01 4.49 8.91
N ALA A 228 12.08 4.04 7.66
CA ALA A 228 12.44 4.88 6.53
C ALA A 228 11.40 5.98 6.24
N PHE A 229 10.12 5.69 6.51
CA PHE A 229 9.00 6.60 6.25
C PHE A 229 9.13 7.93 7.00
N TRP A 230 9.75 7.97 8.19
CA TRP A 230 9.97 9.21 8.95
C TRP A 230 10.84 10.24 8.22
N ASN A 231 11.56 9.84 7.17
CA ASN A 231 12.41 10.73 6.37
C ASN A 231 11.66 11.43 5.23
N VAL A 232 10.42 11.06 4.97
CA VAL A 232 9.63 11.60 3.84
C VAL A 232 8.36 12.32 4.26
N ILE A 233 8.10 12.44 5.57
CA ILE A 233 6.86 13.04 6.08
C ILE A 233 6.81 14.54 5.82
N ASN A 234 5.74 14.99 5.18
CA ASN A 234 5.45 16.41 4.97
C ASN A 234 4.75 17.02 6.20
N TRP A 235 5.53 17.51 7.16
CA TRP A 235 5.00 18.13 8.37
C TRP A 235 4.19 19.40 8.10
N THR A 236 4.39 20.08 6.99
CA THR A 236 3.55 21.23 6.57
C THR A 236 2.13 20.77 6.29
N GLU A 237 1.97 19.65 5.59
CA GLU A 237 0.65 19.08 5.32
C GLU A 237 -0.01 18.54 6.62
N VAL A 238 0.76 17.92 7.50
CA VAL A 238 0.26 17.50 8.82
C VAL A 238 -0.26 18.69 9.62
N ASN A 239 0.50 19.81 9.65
CA ASN A 239 0.06 21.05 10.29
C ASN A 239 -1.23 21.60 9.69
N ARG A 240 -1.34 21.62 8.36
CA ARG A 240 -2.54 22.06 7.63
C ARG A 240 -3.77 21.22 8.01
N ARG A 241 -3.60 19.89 8.12
CA ARG A 241 -4.69 18.98 8.49
C ARG A 241 -5.11 19.15 9.94
N LEU A 242 -4.18 19.38 10.84
CA LEU A 242 -4.50 19.67 12.25
C LEU A 242 -5.32 20.97 12.38
N ALA A 243 -4.99 21.99 11.58
CA ALA A 243 -5.68 23.29 11.61
C ALA A 243 -7.07 23.29 10.93
N ALA A 244 -7.31 22.38 9.98
CA ALA A 244 -8.60 22.27 9.30
C ALA A 244 -9.67 21.84 10.33
N LYS A 245 -10.87 22.45 10.27
CA LYS A 245 -12.01 22.11 11.15
C LYS A 245 -12.80 20.93 10.59
#